data_b07e5779b318ce901c55821f0e7df7ce
#
_entry.id   b07e5779b318ce901c55821f0e7df7ce
#
_cell.length_a   1.000
_cell.length_b   1.000
_cell.length_c   1.000
_cell.angle_alpha   90.00
_cell.angle_beta   90.00
_cell.angle_gamma   90.00
#
_symmetry.space_group_name_H-M   'P 1'
#
loop_
_entity.id
_entity.type
_entity.pdbx_description
1 polymer ?
#
loop_
_entity_poly.entity_id
_entity_poly.type
_entity_poly.pdbx_seq_one_letter_code
_entity_poly.pdbx_strand_id
1 'polypeptide(L)'
;MINQYLDVNPEVKQAIAEGKPVGALESTIISHGMPYPQNVETALNVERIIRENGAVPATIAIIGGRLKAGLTPEEIEYFGKKGLAIHKASRRDLAVLCARGEDGATTVTTTMIIAHMAGIKIFATGGIGGVHRGAETTMDISADLEELGQTPVMVVCAGAKSILDLGLTLEYLETKGVPVIGFGTEELPAFYTRQSGFGVDYRVDTPEELAKIFKASHEMGLKSGMLVTNPIPEEFSMPKAVIDQAIDQAIAECNANGIHGKETTPFLLARVAELTGGDSLASNIRLVFNNAKIAAQTAVEYCK
;
A
#
# COMPACT_ATOMS: atom_id res chain seq x y z
N MET A 1 6.59 -23.85 -11.11
CA MET A 1 6.37 -23.42 -12.51
C MET A 1 6.51 -21.89 -12.54
N ILE A 2 7.36 -21.33 -13.37
CA ILE A 2 7.45 -19.88 -13.59
C ILE A 2 6.10 -19.48 -14.21
N ASN A 3 5.41 -18.51 -13.60
CA ASN A 3 4.16 -18.00 -14.13
C ASN A 3 4.43 -17.34 -15.49
N GLN A 4 3.79 -17.85 -16.56
CA GLN A 4 4.01 -17.36 -17.93
C GLN A 4 3.66 -15.88 -18.13
N TYR A 5 2.90 -15.27 -17.20
CA TYR A 5 2.52 -13.86 -17.25
C TYR A 5 3.44 -12.95 -16.44
N LEU A 6 4.38 -13.50 -15.66
CA LEU A 6 5.24 -12.75 -14.73
C LEU A 6 6.61 -12.46 -15.35
N ASP A 7 6.98 -11.19 -15.36
CA ASP A 7 8.32 -10.69 -15.68
C ASP A 7 8.94 -10.10 -14.40
N VAL A 8 10.06 -10.67 -13.98
CA VAL A 8 10.82 -10.17 -12.83
C VAL A 8 12.08 -9.48 -13.35
N ASN A 9 12.30 -8.24 -12.91
CA ASN A 9 13.52 -7.49 -13.23
C ASN A 9 14.77 -8.31 -12.87
N PRO A 10 15.82 -8.32 -13.70
CA PRO A 10 17.02 -9.12 -13.44
C PRO A 10 17.64 -8.89 -12.06
N GLU A 11 17.74 -7.64 -11.59
CA GLU A 11 18.26 -7.30 -10.27
C GLU A 11 17.39 -7.92 -9.15
N VAL A 12 16.06 -7.78 -9.25
CA VAL A 12 15.11 -8.36 -8.29
C VAL A 12 15.20 -9.88 -8.30
N LYS A 13 15.25 -10.50 -9.48
CA LYS A 13 15.38 -11.95 -9.64
C LYS A 13 16.66 -12.48 -9.02
N GLN A 14 17.77 -11.80 -9.25
CA GLN A 14 19.06 -12.15 -8.65
C GLN A 14 19.03 -12.01 -7.13
N ALA A 15 18.49 -10.89 -6.62
CA ALA A 15 18.37 -10.66 -5.18
C ALA A 15 17.58 -11.78 -4.48
N ILE A 16 16.42 -12.17 -5.04
CA ILE A 16 15.61 -13.27 -4.51
C ILE A 16 16.38 -14.61 -4.54
N ALA A 17 17.06 -14.91 -5.65
CA ALA A 17 17.84 -16.16 -5.79
C ALA A 17 19.01 -16.24 -4.81
N GLU A 18 19.58 -15.11 -4.43
CA GLU A 18 20.70 -15.00 -3.47
C GLU A 18 20.20 -14.84 -2.01
N GLY A 19 18.90 -14.87 -1.77
CA GLY A 19 18.31 -14.65 -0.43
C GLY A 19 18.51 -13.23 0.10
N LYS A 20 18.72 -12.25 -0.79
CA LYS A 20 18.87 -10.85 -0.44
C LYS A 20 17.52 -10.17 -0.20
N PRO A 21 17.47 -9.12 0.64
CA PRO A 21 16.24 -8.41 0.95
C PRO A 21 15.67 -7.67 -0.28
N VAL A 22 14.36 -7.83 -0.48
CA VAL A 22 13.59 -7.15 -1.53
C VAL A 22 12.34 -6.53 -0.92
N GLY A 23 12.06 -5.27 -1.25
CA GLY A 23 10.84 -4.55 -0.87
C GLY A 23 9.96 -4.26 -2.08
N ALA A 24 8.72 -4.76 -2.09
CA ALA A 24 7.73 -4.42 -3.11
C ALA A 24 7.16 -3.01 -2.90
N LEU A 25 6.77 -2.37 -3.99
CA LEU A 25 6.12 -1.06 -4.05
C LEU A 25 4.96 -1.11 -5.04
N GLU A 26 3.86 -0.38 -4.75
CA GLU A 26 2.71 -0.30 -5.65
C GLU A 26 2.87 0.76 -6.74
N SER A 27 2.06 0.69 -7.80
CA SER A 27 2.04 1.69 -8.86
C SER A 27 0.78 2.58 -8.90
N THR A 28 -0.24 2.29 -8.08
CA THR A 28 -1.41 3.20 -7.97
C THR A 28 -1.00 4.58 -7.46
N ILE A 29 -0.01 4.67 -6.56
CA ILE A 29 0.52 5.95 -6.08
C ILE A 29 1.11 6.78 -7.22
N ILE A 30 1.66 6.14 -8.26
CA ILE A 30 2.26 6.81 -9.41
C ILE A 30 1.15 7.33 -10.33
N SER A 31 0.17 6.49 -10.69
CA SER A 31 -0.84 6.83 -11.70
C SER A 31 -2.06 7.56 -11.15
N HIS A 32 -2.42 7.33 -9.89
CA HIS A 32 -3.68 7.81 -9.29
C HIS A 32 -3.49 8.56 -7.96
N GLY A 33 -2.26 8.66 -7.46
CA GLY A 33 -2.00 9.23 -6.14
C GLY A 33 -1.54 10.68 -6.15
N MET A 34 -0.89 11.11 -7.21
CA MET A 34 -0.22 12.42 -7.29
C MET A 34 -0.16 12.94 -8.72
N PRO A 35 -0.08 14.27 -8.94
CA PRO A 35 0.12 14.84 -10.25
C PRO A 35 1.55 14.60 -10.78
N TYR A 36 1.71 14.56 -12.11
CA TYR A 36 3.02 14.61 -12.76
C TYR A 36 3.62 16.03 -12.66
N PRO A 37 4.93 16.20 -12.43
CA PRO A 37 5.99 15.17 -12.33
C PRO A 37 6.22 14.63 -10.90
N GLN A 38 5.52 15.14 -9.90
CA GLN A 38 5.72 14.81 -8.48
C GLN A 38 5.52 13.31 -8.19
N ASN A 39 4.62 12.65 -8.92
CA ASN A 39 4.39 11.21 -8.81
C ASN A 39 5.64 10.39 -9.16
N VAL A 40 6.35 10.73 -10.24
CA VAL A 40 7.59 10.06 -10.66
C VAL A 40 8.71 10.34 -9.65
N GLU A 41 8.90 11.60 -9.27
CA GLU A 41 9.90 11.99 -8.28
C GLU A 41 9.70 11.25 -6.95
N THR A 42 8.45 11.13 -6.50
CA THR A 42 8.11 10.40 -5.28
C THR A 42 8.43 8.91 -5.42
N ALA A 43 8.04 8.27 -6.52
CA ALA A 43 8.30 6.84 -6.75
C ALA A 43 9.80 6.53 -6.77
N LEU A 44 10.60 7.31 -7.49
CA LEU A 44 12.05 7.16 -7.55
C LEU A 44 12.72 7.41 -6.17
N ASN A 45 12.22 8.37 -5.40
CA ASN A 45 12.69 8.62 -4.04
C ASN A 45 12.35 7.45 -3.10
N VAL A 46 11.18 6.84 -3.24
CA VAL A 46 10.80 5.64 -2.45
C VAL A 46 11.74 4.48 -2.76
N GLU A 47 12.04 4.23 -4.04
CA GLU A 47 13.02 3.21 -4.42
C GLU A 47 14.41 3.50 -3.85
N ARG A 48 14.85 4.77 -3.89
CA ARG A 48 16.13 5.19 -3.30
C ARG A 48 16.17 4.91 -1.80
N ILE A 49 15.08 5.21 -1.06
CA ILE A 49 14.99 4.94 0.38
C ILE A 49 15.10 3.43 0.67
N ILE A 50 14.43 2.58 -0.11
CA ILE A 50 14.57 1.13 0.00
C ILE A 50 16.05 0.71 -0.15
N ARG A 51 16.75 1.23 -1.17
CA ARG A 51 18.19 0.94 -1.42
C ARG A 51 19.08 1.44 -0.29
N GLU A 52 18.89 2.67 0.17
CA GLU A 52 19.67 3.25 1.27
C GLU A 52 19.50 2.48 2.59
N ASN A 53 18.40 1.74 2.76
CA ASN A 53 18.15 0.89 3.90
C ASN A 53 18.45 -0.61 3.64
N GLY A 54 19.22 -0.91 2.59
CA GLY A 54 19.84 -2.22 2.38
C GLY A 54 19.00 -3.26 1.64
N ALA A 55 17.86 -2.88 1.05
CA ALA A 55 17.02 -3.78 0.27
C ALA A 55 16.96 -3.38 -1.22
N VAL A 56 16.61 -4.31 -2.09
CA VAL A 56 16.35 -4.06 -3.50
C VAL A 56 14.89 -3.65 -3.69
N PRO A 57 14.58 -2.50 -4.30
CA PRO A 57 13.20 -2.10 -4.57
C PRO A 57 12.62 -2.88 -5.75
N ALA A 58 11.35 -3.19 -5.67
CA ALA A 58 10.58 -3.83 -6.74
C ALA A 58 9.23 -3.12 -6.89
N THR A 59 9.21 -2.04 -7.67
CA THR A 59 7.95 -1.40 -8.05
C THR A 59 7.16 -2.33 -8.97
N ILE A 60 5.89 -2.56 -8.66
CA ILE A 60 5.03 -3.56 -9.29
C ILE A 60 3.95 -2.87 -10.13
N ALA A 61 3.75 -3.36 -11.36
CA ALA A 61 2.72 -2.89 -12.27
C ALA A 61 2.32 -3.97 -13.27
N ILE A 62 1.33 -3.67 -14.12
CA ILE A 62 0.98 -4.46 -15.30
C ILE A 62 1.28 -3.61 -16.52
N ILE A 63 2.11 -4.11 -17.45
CA ILE A 63 2.48 -3.40 -18.67
C ILE A 63 2.26 -4.33 -19.88
N GLY A 64 1.40 -3.92 -20.81
CA GLY A 64 1.08 -4.71 -21.99
C GLY A 64 0.58 -6.12 -21.64
N GLY A 65 -0.18 -6.26 -20.55
CA GLY A 65 -0.67 -7.54 -20.06
C GLY A 65 0.36 -8.41 -19.34
N ARG A 66 1.57 -7.87 -19.06
CA ARG A 66 2.62 -8.55 -18.32
C ARG A 66 2.65 -8.07 -16.88
N LEU A 67 2.63 -9.00 -15.93
CA LEU A 67 2.80 -8.71 -14.51
C LEU A 67 4.30 -8.42 -14.28
N LYS A 68 4.63 -7.21 -13.89
CA LYS A 68 6.02 -6.76 -13.71
C LYS A 68 6.36 -6.67 -12.23
N ALA A 69 7.47 -7.26 -11.83
CA ALA A 69 8.07 -7.09 -10.50
C ALA A 69 9.45 -6.44 -10.66
N GLY A 70 9.54 -5.16 -10.33
CA GLY A 70 10.68 -4.29 -10.57
C GLY A 70 10.56 -3.54 -11.90
N LEU A 71 10.00 -2.31 -11.86
CA LEU A 71 9.96 -1.42 -13.02
C LEU A 71 11.32 -0.78 -13.25
N THR A 72 11.61 -0.42 -14.51
CA THR A 72 12.71 0.47 -14.84
C THR A 72 12.31 1.94 -14.60
N PRO A 73 13.27 2.88 -14.48
CA PRO A 73 12.95 4.30 -14.38
C PRO A 73 12.09 4.81 -15.55
N GLU A 74 12.31 4.29 -16.75
CA GLU A 74 11.53 4.65 -17.95
C GLU A 74 10.08 4.13 -17.85
N GLU A 75 9.88 2.94 -17.29
CA GLU A 75 8.54 2.39 -17.03
C GLU A 75 7.81 3.19 -15.94
N ILE A 76 8.51 3.65 -14.89
CA ILE A 76 7.97 4.55 -13.86
C ILE A 76 7.57 5.90 -14.49
N GLU A 77 8.43 6.47 -15.32
CA GLU A 77 8.15 7.72 -16.05
C GLU A 77 6.92 7.58 -16.98
N TYR A 78 6.82 6.45 -17.68
CA TYR A 78 5.68 6.13 -18.52
C TYR A 78 4.37 6.11 -17.73
N PHE A 79 4.36 5.44 -16.56
CA PHE A 79 3.20 5.41 -15.66
C PHE A 79 2.84 6.79 -15.13
N GLY A 80 3.84 7.58 -14.76
CA GLY A 80 3.64 8.93 -14.26
C GLY A 80 3.01 9.86 -15.30
N LYS A 81 3.47 9.79 -16.54
CA LYS A 81 2.93 10.60 -17.65
C LYS A 81 1.52 10.19 -18.06
N LYS A 82 1.26 8.89 -18.14
CA LYS A 82 -0.09 8.40 -18.46
C LYS A 82 -1.12 8.67 -17.35
N GLY A 83 -0.69 8.66 -16.09
CA GLY A 83 -1.52 9.00 -14.96
C GLY A 83 -2.86 8.25 -14.95
N LEU A 84 -3.95 8.97 -14.80
CA LEU A 84 -5.31 8.43 -14.69
C LEU A 84 -5.78 7.63 -15.92
N ALA A 85 -5.09 7.72 -17.06
CA ALA A 85 -5.40 6.91 -18.24
C ALA A 85 -5.01 5.42 -18.05
N ILE A 86 -4.17 5.08 -17.06
CA ILE A 86 -3.86 3.70 -16.71
C ILE A 86 -4.97 3.13 -15.86
N HIS A 87 -5.41 1.91 -16.17
CA HIS A 87 -6.44 1.22 -15.41
C HIS A 87 -5.98 0.96 -13.96
N LYS A 88 -6.78 1.39 -12.96
CA LYS A 88 -6.56 1.02 -11.56
C LYS A 88 -6.95 -0.43 -11.36
N ALA A 89 -5.97 -1.31 -11.20
CA ALA A 89 -6.14 -2.76 -11.21
C ALA A 89 -6.30 -3.34 -9.80
N SER A 90 -7.35 -4.12 -9.60
CA SER A 90 -7.57 -4.97 -8.44
C SER A 90 -7.54 -6.45 -8.86
N ARG A 91 -7.73 -7.40 -7.92
CA ARG A 91 -7.71 -8.84 -8.18
C ARG A 91 -8.56 -9.25 -9.39
N ARG A 92 -9.77 -8.71 -9.51
CA ARG A 92 -10.72 -9.03 -10.60
C ARG A 92 -10.22 -8.61 -11.97
N ASP A 93 -9.31 -7.65 -12.04
CA ASP A 93 -8.85 -7.05 -13.30
C ASP A 93 -7.63 -7.79 -13.89
N LEU A 94 -6.87 -8.55 -13.05
CA LEU A 94 -5.61 -9.19 -13.44
C LEU A 94 -5.73 -10.03 -14.72
N ALA A 95 -6.64 -11.01 -14.73
CA ALA A 95 -6.80 -11.91 -15.85
C ALA A 95 -7.29 -11.19 -17.12
N VAL A 96 -8.14 -10.16 -16.94
CA VAL A 96 -8.68 -9.37 -18.05
C VAL A 96 -7.57 -8.54 -18.69
N LEU A 97 -6.79 -7.80 -17.89
CA LEU A 97 -5.70 -6.98 -18.38
C LEU A 97 -4.61 -7.82 -19.05
N CYS A 98 -4.25 -8.97 -18.44
CA CYS A 98 -3.29 -9.89 -19.04
C CYS A 98 -3.78 -10.43 -20.39
N ALA A 99 -5.04 -10.84 -20.48
CA ALA A 99 -5.60 -11.41 -21.72
C ALA A 99 -5.73 -10.35 -22.84
N ARG A 100 -5.96 -9.09 -22.49
CA ARG A 100 -6.13 -7.98 -23.44
C ARG A 100 -4.81 -7.28 -23.81
N GLY A 101 -3.71 -7.58 -23.12
CA GLY A 101 -2.45 -6.87 -23.33
C GLY A 101 -2.52 -5.41 -22.85
N GLU A 102 -3.31 -5.12 -21.81
CA GLU A 102 -3.52 -3.76 -21.30
C GLU A 102 -2.62 -3.43 -20.10
N ASP A 103 -2.48 -2.12 -19.81
CA ASP A 103 -1.73 -1.61 -18.68
C ASP A 103 -2.62 -1.53 -17.43
N GLY A 104 -2.00 -1.76 -16.26
CA GLY A 104 -2.67 -1.65 -14.96
C GLY A 104 -1.76 -1.13 -13.87
N ALA A 105 -2.22 -0.10 -13.16
CA ALA A 105 -1.61 0.37 -11.93
C ALA A 105 -2.10 -0.49 -10.76
N THR A 106 -1.17 -1.11 -10.05
CA THR A 106 -1.49 -2.10 -9.02
C THR A 106 -1.90 -1.43 -7.71
N THR A 107 -3.05 -1.84 -7.17
CA THR A 107 -3.49 -1.55 -5.79
C THR A 107 -2.71 -2.41 -4.80
N VAL A 108 -2.96 -2.23 -3.49
CA VAL A 108 -2.41 -3.12 -2.45
C VAL A 108 -2.69 -4.59 -2.78
N THR A 109 -3.92 -4.92 -3.13
CA THR A 109 -4.35 -6.26 -3.55
C THR A 109 -3.45 -6.85 -4.64
N THR A 110 -3.36 -6.19 -5.78
CA THR A 110 -2.62 -6.72 -6.93
C THR A 110 -1.12 -6.69 -6.73
N THR A 111 -0.61 -5.72 -5.95
CA THR A 111 0.79 -5.67 -5.54
C THR A 111 1.15 -6.88 -4.67
N MET A 112 0.33 -7.23 -3.67
CA MET A 112 0.52 -8.42 -2.85
C MET A 112 0.55 -9.71 -3.68
N ILE A 113 -0.40 -9.87 -4.61
CA ILE A 113 -0.49 -11.05 -5.49
C ILE A 113 0.78 -11.19 -6.32
N ILE A 114 1.21 -10.13 -7.00
CA ILE A 114 2.39 -10.16 -7.89
C ILE A 114 3.68 -10.31 -7.08
N ALA A 115 3.80 -9.61 -5.95
CA ALA A 115 4.92 -9.77 -5.01
C ALA A 115 5.06 -11.23 -4.56
N HIS A 116 3.96 -11.85 -4.12
CA HIS A 116 3.95 -13.25 -3.71
C HIS A 116 4.34 -14.19 -4.87
N MET A 117 3.83 -13.97 -6.08
CA MET A 117 4.22 -14.73 -7.27
C MET A 117 5.70 -14.61 -7.59
N ALA A 118 6.29 -13.43 -7.37
CA ALA A 118 7.72 -13.17 -7.56
C ALA A 118 8.60 -13.70 -6.41
N GLY A 119 8.02 -14.11 -5.28
CA GLY A 119 8.74 -14.55 -4.09
C GLY A 119 9.10 -13.42 -3.12
N ILE A 120 8.59 -12.20 -3.33
CA ILE A 120 8.80 -11.05 -2.45
C ILE A 120 7.86 -11.14 -1.25
N LYS A 121 8.39 -10.90 -0.05
CA LYS A 121 7.70 -11.12 1.23
C LYS A 121 7.22 -9.85 1.91
N ILE A 122 7.81 -8.71 1.61
CA ILE A 122 7.56 -7.45 2.29
C ILE A 122 7.24 -6.36 1.26
N PHE A 123 6.17 -5.60 1.54
CA PHE A 123 5.63 -4.57 0.68
C PHE A 123 5.40 -3.28 1.48
N ALA A 124 5.84 -2.14 0.95
CA ALA A 124 5.59 -0.81 1.51
C ALA A 124 4.58 -0.04 0.68
N THR A 125 3.60 0.57 1.35
CA THR A 125 2.60 1.45 0.74
C THR A 125 2.29 2.64 1.64
N GLY A 126 1.54 3.61 1.17
CA GLY A 126 1.06 4.71 2.00
C GLY A 126 0.03 4.26 3.02
N GLY A 127 -1.01 3.57 2.56
CA GLY A 127 -2.10 3.04 3.38
C GLY A 127 -2.99 2.11 2.59
N ILE A 128 -3.61 1.18 3.29
CA ILE A 128 -4.52 0.20 2.69
C ILE A 128 -5.91 0.80 2.43
N GLY A 129 -6.67 0.14 1.56
CA GLY A 129 -8.12 0.25 1.53
C GLY A 129 -8.74 -0.43 2.75
N GLY A 130 -10.03 -0.20 2.96
CA GLY A 130 -10.76 -0.73 4.11
C GLY A 130 -12.24 -0.76 3.85
N VAL A 131 -13.03 -0.78 4.91
CA VAL A 131 -14.48 -0.64 4.87
C VAL A 131 -14.83 0.82 4.66
N HIS A 132 -15.61 1.14 3.62
CA HIS A 132 -16.07 2.52 3.39
C HIS A 132 -17.15 2.92 4.39
N ARG A 133 -17.23 4.22 4.72
CA ARG A 133 -18.31 4.73 5.59
C ARG A 133 -19.65 4.49 4.90
N GLY A 134 -20.61 3.92 5.62
CA GLY A 134 -21.89 3.48 5.07
C GLY A 134 -21.88 2.10 4.39
N ALA A 135 -20.81 1.32 4.57
CA ALA A 135 -20.69 -0.01 4.00
C ALA A 135 -21.75 -1.00 4.52
N GLU A 136 -22.34 -0.76 5.67
CA GLU A 136 -23.46 -1.53 6.21
C GLU A 136 -24.67 -1.55 5.27
N THR A 137 -24.79 -0.59 4.37
CA THR A 137 -25.85 -0.53 3.35
C THR A 137 -25.33 -0.74 1.94
N THR A 138 -24.10 -0.35 1.64
CA THR A 138 -23.51 -0.39 0.28
C THR A 138 -22.67 -1.62 0.01
N MET A 139 -22.18 -2.28 1.07
CA MET A 139 -21.17 -3.35 0.98
C MET A 139 -19.87 -2.91 0.26
N ASP A 140 -19.56 -1.60 0.27
CA ASP A 140 -18.33 -1.07 -0.32
C ASP A 140 -17.14 -1.34 0.60
N ILE A 141 -16.52 -2.49 0.37
CA ILE A 141 -15.37 -3.00 1.12
C ILE A 141 -14.22 -3.23 0.14
N SER A 142 -13.05 -2.72 0.47
CA SER A 142 -11.87 -2.87 -0.37
C SER A 142 -11.43 -4.34 -0.48
N ALA A 143 -11.08 -4.76 -1.69
CA ALA A 143 -10.46 -6.07 -1.93
C ALA A 143 -9.09 -6.23 -1.22
N ASP A 144 -8.49 -5.14 -0.74
CA ASP A 144 -7.24 -5.19 0.02
C ASP A 144 -7.39 -6.03 1.30
N LEU A 145 -8.55 -5.94 1.97
CA LEU A 145 -8.82 -6.69 3.19
C LEU A 145 -8.93 -8.19 2.92
N GLU A 146 -9.59 -8.57 1.82
CA GLU A 146 -9.66 -9.98 1.39
C GLU A 146 -8.27 -10.52 1.04
N GLU A 147 -7.45 -9.71 0.36
CA GLU A 147 -6.12 -10.15 -0.05
C GLU A 147 -5.18 -10.31 1.13
N LEU A 148 -5.24 -9.40 2.12
CA LEU A 148 -4.53 -9.55 3.37
C LEU A 148 -4.86 -10.87 4.09
N GLY A 149 -6.11 -11.34 3.99
CA GLY A 149 -6.54 -12.60 4.58
C GLY A 149 -6.03 -13.87 3.88
N GLN A 150 -5.48 -13.78 2.65
CA GLN A 150 -5.17 -14.98 1.85
C GLN A 150 -3.80 -14.99 1.16
N THR A 151 -3.04 -13.90 1.21
CA THR A 151 -1.74 -13.79 0.56
C THR A 151 -0.66 -13.44 1.58
N PRO A 152 0.32 -14.34 1.84
CA PRO A 152 1.30 -14.20 2.90
C PRO A 152 2.41 -13.21 2.53
N VAL A 153 2.05 -11.93 2.50
CA VAL A 153 2.94 -10.77 2.32
C VAL A 153 2.72 -9.80 3.48
N MET A 154 3.80 -9.34 4.10
CA MET A 154 3.73 -8.28 5.10
C MET A 154 3.54 -6.93 4.39
N VAL A 155 2.55 -6.16 4.82
CA VAL A 155 2.26 -4.82 4.29
C VAL A 155 2.58 -3.79 5.35
N VAL A 156 3.57 -2.94 5.08
CA VAL A 156 3.96 -1.82 5.95
C VAL A 156 3.32 -0.53 5.42
N CYS A 157 2.48 0.11 6.22
CA CYS A 157 1.71 1.27 5.81
C CYS A 157 1.41 2.21 7.00
N ALA A 158 0.79 3.35 6.77
CA ALA A 158 0.32 4.24 7.85
C ALA A 158 -1.13 3.94 8.30
N GLY A 159 -1.51 2.65 8.28
CA GLY A 159 -2.86 2.19 8.57
C GLY A 159 -3.79 2.23 7.35
N ALA A 160 -5.08 2.10 7.58
CA ALA A 160 -6.08 2.33 6.55
C ALA A 160 -6.23 3.83 6.25
N LYS A 161 -6.59 4.17 5.01
CA LYS A 161 -6.80 5.58 4.63
C LYS A 161 -7.89 6.21 5.51
N SER A 162 -7.64 7.39 6.04
CA SER A 162 -8.51 8.07 7.02
C SER A 162 -9.92 8.42 6.52
N ILE A 163 -10.14 8.34 5.20
CA ILE A 163 -11.47 8.47 4.57
C ILE A 163 -12.40 7.28 4.83
N LEU A 164 -11.87 6.19 5.39
CA LEU A 164 -12.55 4.92 5.62
C LEU A 164 -13.12 4.82 7.04
N ASP A 165 -13.93 3.81 7.30
CA ASP A 165 -14.34 3.41 8.63
C ASP A 165 -13.27 2.52 9.24
N LEU A 166 -12.49 3.09 10.16
CA LEU A 166 -11.34 2.41 10.76
C LEU A 166 -11.77 1.29 11.71
N GLY A 167 -12.87 1.48 12.45
CA GLY A 167 -13.40 0.48 13.37
C GLY A 167 -13.88 -0.76 12.62
N LEU A 168 -14.75 -0.60 11.63
CA LEU A 168 -15.23 -1.71 10.81
C LEU A 168 -14.10 -2.36 10.00
N THR A 169 -13.06 -1.60 9.64
CA THR A 169 -11.89 -2.15 8.97
C THR A 169 -11.10 -3.10 9.89
N LEU A 170 -10.91 -2.75 11.16
CA LEU A 170 -10.26 -3.61 12.15
C LEU A 170 -11.05 -4.91 12.38
N GLU A 171 -12.38 -4.80 12.59
CA GLU A 171 -13.27 -5.96 12.77
C GLU A 171 -13.22 -6.92 11.57
N TYR A 172 -13.13 -6.36 10.35
CA TYR A 172 -13.02 -7.17 9.15
C TYR A 172 -11.66 -7.90 9.07
N LEU A 173 -10.57 -7.22 9.42
CA LEU A 173 -9.23 -7.81 9.46
C LEU A 173 -9.13 -8.93 10.50
N GLU A 174 -9.72 -8.74 11.70
CA GLU A 174 -9.82 -9.77 12.73
C GLU A 174 -10.53 -11.01 12.20
N THR A 175 -11.71 -10.85 11.58
CA THR A 175 -12.49 -11.93 10.98
C THR A 175 -11.67 -12.72 9.93
N LYS A 176 -10.77 -12.04 9.19
CA LYS A 176 -9.88 -12.66 8.20
C LYS A 176 -8.61 -13.24 8.79
N GLY A 177 -8.39 -13.13 10.09
CA GLY A 177 -7.19 -13.62 10.77
C GLY A 177 -5.92 -12.87 10.37
N VAL A 178 -6.04 -11.57 10.09
CA VAL A 178 -4.93 -10.70 9.75
C VAL A 178 -4.46 -9.95 10.98
N PRO A 179 -3.26 -10.23 11.52
CA PRO A 179 -2.74 -9.47 12.65
C PRO A 179 -2.45 -8.02 12.27
N VAL A 180 -2.91 -7.08 13.09
CA VAL A 180 -2.64 -5.65 12.96
C VAL A 180 -1.60 -5.22 13.99
N ILE A 181 -0.39 -4.94 13.53
CA ILE A 181 0.75 -4.64 14.39
C ILE A 181 1.10 -3.16 14.30
N GLY A 182 1.16 -2.48 15.45
CA GLY A 182 1.64 -1.12 15.56
C GLY A 182 3.16 -1.07 15.69
N PHE A 183 3.84 -0.41 14.76
CA PHE A 183 5.27 -0.17 14.87
C PHE A 183 5.54 1.08 15.71
N GLY A 184 6.07 0.91 16.91
CA GLY A 184 6.30 2.00 17.87
C GLY A 184 5.05 2.67 18.40
N THR A 185 3.88 2.02 18.29
CA THR A 185 2.59 2.58 18.71
C THR A 185 1.64 1.49 19.23
N GLU A 186 0.81 1.84 20.20
CA GLU A 186 -0.32 1.03 20.68
C GLU A 186 -1.66 1.45 20.04
N GLU A 187 -1.64 2.57 19.32
CA GLU A 187 -2.81 3.12 18.64
C GLU A 187 -2.68 2.95 17.13
N LEU A 188 -3.77 2.57 16.47
CA LEU A 188 -3.84 2.50 15.00
C LEU A 188 -3.63 3.91 14.42
N PRO A 189 -2.60 4.16 13.61
CA PRO A 189 -2.47 5.44 12.94
C PRO A 189 -3.56 5.61 11.88
N ALA A 190 -4.05 6.85 11.74
CA ALA A 190 -5.10 7.21 10.78
C ALA A 190 -4.51 7.96 9.57
N PHE A 191 -3.52 7.38 8.91
CA PHE A 191 -2.91 7.86 7.69
C PHE A 191 -2.25 9.25 7.85
N TYR A 192 -3.02 10.35 7.77
CA TYR A 192 -2.52 11.72 7.91
C TYR A 192 -2.23 12.14 9.36
N THR A 193 -2.75 11.43 10.32
CA THR A 193 -2.58 11.68 11.74
C THR A 193 -2.16 10.40 12.48
N ARG A 194 -1.45 10.59 13.57
CA ARG A 194 -0.99 9.48 14.43
C ARG A 194 -2.10 8.86 15.28
N GLN A 195 -3.23 9.54 15.42
CA GLN A 195 -4.32 9.18 16.31
C GLN A 195 -5.60 8.86 15.55
N SER A 196 -6.21 7.72 15.90
CA SER A 196 -7.52 7.29 15.40
C SER A 196 -8.57 7.12 16.48
N GLY A 197 -8.14 6.85 17.70
CA GLY A 197 -8.99 6.42 18.82
C GLY A 197 -9.16 4.91 18.90
N PHE A 198 -8.52 4.12 18.03
CA PHE A 198 -8.55 2.65 18.02
C PHE A 198 -7.19 2.09 18.39
N GLY A 199 -7.17 0.98 19.17
CA GLY A 199 -5.94 0.24 19.46
C GLY A 199 -5.49 -0.65 18.29
N VAL A 200 -4.26 -1.15 18.41
CA VAL A 200 -3.74 -2.25 17.57
C VAL A 200 -3.66 -3.53 18.43
N ASP A 201 -3.60 -4.70 17.78
CA ASP A 201 -3.53 -5.98 18.49
C ASP A 201 -2.22 -6.14 19.27
N TYR A 202 -1.11 -5.73 18.64
CA TYR A 202 0.24 -5.87 19.19
C TYR A 202 1.09 -4.66 18.84
N ARG A 203 1.93 -4.23 19.77
CA ARG A 203 2.98 -3.25 19.54
C ARG A 203 4.33 -3.95 19.35
N VAL A 204 5.10 -3.50 18.37
CA VAL A 204 6.46 -3.94 18.10
C VAL A 204 7.35 -2.70 17.90
N ASP A 205 8.55 -2.72 18.46
CA ASP A 205 9.43 -1.54 18.43
C ASP A 205 10.65 -1.72 17.51
N THR A 206 10.87 -2.93 16.95
CA THR A 206 12.05 -3.19 16.10
C THR A 206 11.71 -3.97 14.82
N PRO A 207 12.43 -3.71 13.71
CA PRO A 207 12.29 -4.49 12.47
C PRO A 207 12.64 -5.97 12.66
N GLU A 208 13.57 -6.30 13.57
CA GLU A 208 13.95 -7.67 13.92
C GLU A 208 12.77 -8.45 14.48
N GLU A 209 12.00 -7.85 15.39
CA GLU A 209 10.83 -8.50 15.99
C GLU A 209 9.73 -8.71 14.95
N LEU A 210 9.47 -7.74 14.07
CA LEU A 210 8.56 -7.89 12.93
C LEU A 210 8.96 -9.08 12.05
N ALA A 211 10.26 -9.18 11.71
CA ALA A 211 10.78 -10.27 10.90
C ALA A 211 10.60 -11.63 11.58
N LYS A 212 10.83 -11.73 12.89
CA LYS A 212 10.63 -12.97 13.67
C LYS A 212 9.16 -13.40 13.69
N ILE A 213 8.23 -12.48 13.93
CA ILE A 213 6.79 -12.77 13.94
C ILE A 213 6.37 -13.28 12.56
N PHE A 214 6.82 -12.61 11.50
CA PHE A 214 6.46 -12.98 10.13
C PHE A 214 7.07 -14.32 9.69
N LYS A 215 8.32 -14.64 10.09
CA LYS A 215 8.92 -15.97 9.91
C LYS A 215 8.08 -17.06 10.59
N ALA A 216 7.71 -16.84 11.84
CA ALA A 216 6.87 -17.79 12.59
C ALA A 216 5.53 -18.05 11.87
N SER A 217 4.88 -17.01 11.34
CA SER A 217 3.65 -17.16 10.54
C SER A 217 3.85 -18.07 9.32
N HIS A 218 4.96 -17.89 8.59
CA HIS A 218 5.30 -18.71 7.42
C HIS A 218 5.64 -20.17 7.81
N GLU A 219 6.39 -20.37 8.89
CA GLU A 219 6.76 -21.70 9.40
C GLU A 219 5.54 -22.50 9.86
N MET A 220 4.55 -21.84 10.43
CA MET A 220 3.26 -22.43 10.77
C MET A 220 2.37 -22.71 9.56
N GLY A 221 2.75 -22.22 8.36
CA GLY A 221 1.98 -22.38 7.13
C GLY A 221 0.72 -21.54 7.04
N LEU A 222 0.63 -20.46 7.83
CA LEU A 222 -0.49 -19.51 7.77
C LEU A 222 -0.49 -18.80 6.41
N LYS A 223 -1.68 -18.55 5.88
CA LYS A 223 -1.87 -18.00 4.53
C LYS A 223 -2.18 -16.51 4.53
N SER A 224 -2.57 -15.94 5.67
CA SER A 224 -2.80 -14.50 5.78
C SER A 224 -1.50 -13.72 5.65
N GLY A 225 -1.62 -12.50 5.15
CA GLY A 225 -0.61 -11.48 5.29
C GLY A 225 -0.55 -10.93 6.71
N MET A 226 0.26 -9.91 6.89
CA MET A 226 0.42 -9.19 8.16
C MET A 226 0.35 -7.69 7.86
N LEU A 227 -0.46 -6.97 8.60
CA LEU A 227 -0.56 -5.51 8.48
C LEU A 227 0.31 -4.86 9.57
N VAL A 228 1.35 -4.16 9.14
CA VAL A 228 2.20 -3.34 10.02
C VAL A 228 1.82 -1.88 9.83
N THR A 229 1.33 -1.27 10.89
CA THR A 229 0.90 0.13 10.90
C THR A 229 1.98 1.00 11.54
N ASN A 230 2.61 1.84 10.72
CA ASN A 230 3.72 2.70 11.08
C ASN A 230 3.27 4.17 11.04
N PRO A 231 3.18 4.86 12.20
CA PRO A 231 2.67 6.22 12.24
C PRO A 231 3.51 7.18 11.39
N ILE A 232 2.84 8.13 10.77
CA ILE A 232 3.51 9.27 10.13
C ILE A 232 4.47 9.94 11.14
N PRO A 233 5.68 10.40 10.73
CA PRO A 233 6.56 11.16 11.62
C PRO A 233 5.83 12.37 12.20
N GLU A 234 6.08 12.67 13.46
CA GLU A 234 5.31 13.66 14.25
C GLU A 234 5.30 15.04 13.59
N GLU A 235 6.43 15.47 13.06
CA GLU A 235 6.59 16.76 12.39
C GLU A 235 5.76 16.93 11.10
N PHE A 236 5.25 15.82 10.55
CA PHE A 236 4.41 15.79 9.35
C PHE A 236 2.97 15.36 9.62
N SER A 237 2.66 15.07 10.88
CA SER A 237 1.30 14.68 11.31
C SER A 237 0.37 15.89 11.26
N MET A 238 -0.76 15.72 10.59
CA MET A 238 -1.79 16.77 10.55
C MET A 238 -2.59 16.80 11.86
N PRO A 239 -3.05 17.98 12.32
CA PRO A 239 -3.96 18.08 13.44
C PRO A 239 -5.27 17.32 13.13
N LYS A 240 -5.68 16.40 14.02
CA LYS A 240 -6.83 15.52 13.80
C LYS A 240 -8.11 16.32 13.44
N ALA A 241 -8.42 17.39 14.16
CA ALA A 241 -9.61 18.19 13.90
C ALA A 241 -9.64 18.82 12.50
N VAL A 242 -8.49 19.23 11.97
CA VAL A 242 -8.38 19.84 10.63
C VAL A 242 -8.60 18.79 9.55
N ILE A 243 -7.96 17.62 9.69
CA ILE A 243 -8.09 16.58 8.68
C ILE A 243 -9.47 15.91 8.71
N ASP A 244 -10.05 15.70 9.88
CA ASP A 244 -11.40 15.14 10.00
C ASP A 244 -12.43 16.06 9.32
N GLN A 245 -12.37 17.38 9.53
CA GLN A 245 -13.25 18.33 8.86
C GLN A 245 -13.12 18.28 7.33
N ALA A 246 -11.89 18.23 6.81
CA ALA A 246 -11.66 18.14 5.37
C ALA A 246 -12.19 16.82 4.80
N ILE A 247 -12.03 15.71 5.51
CA ILE A 247 -12.55 14.40 5.11
C ILE A 247 -14.07 14.39 5.09
N ASP A 248 -14.72 14.89 6.14
CA ASP A 248 -16.19 14.92 6.23
C ASP A 248 -16.78 15.75 5.08
N GLN A 249 -16.17 16.90 4.77
CA GLN A 249 -16.59 17.71 3.63
C GLN A 249 -16.38 16.97 2.31
N ALA A 250 -15.22 16.34 2.09
CA ALA A 250 -14.94 15.60 0.86
C ALA A 250 -15.93 14.43 0.66
N ILE A 251 -16.30 13.72 1.73
CA ILE A 251 -17.29 12.63 1.69
C ILE A 251 -18.68 13.17 1.34
N ALA A 252 -19.10 14.27 1.93
CA ALA A 252 -20.38 14.90 1.61
C ALA A 252 -20.45 15.29 0.12
N GLU A 253 -19.38 15.89 -0.43
CA GLU A 253 -19.30 16.25 -1.83
C GLU A 253 -19.24 15.02 -2.76
N CYS A 254 -18.52 13.95 -2.37
CA CYS A 254 -18.49 12.68 -3.11
C CYS A 254 -19.89 12.10 -3.28
N ASN A 255 -20.63 12.03 -2.19
CA ASN A 255 -22.01 11.53 -2.17
C ASN A 255 -22.96 12.41 -3.00
N ALA A 256 -22.86 13.72 -2.88
CA ALA A 256 -23.67 14.68 -3.65
C ALA A 256 -23.42 14.57 -5.16
N ASN A 257 -22.20 14.23 -5.58
CA ASN A 257 -21.83 14.03 -6.98
C ASN A 257 -22.11 12.60 -7.49
N GLY A 258 -22.61 11.69 -6.66
CA GLY A 258 -22.90 10.30 -7.05
C GLY A 258 -21.66 9.50 -7.44
N ILE A 259 -20.50 9.79 -6.83
CA ILE A 259 -19.23 9.09 -7.12
C ILE A 259 -19.17 7.83 -6.28
N HIS A 260 -18.97 6.67 -6.94
CA HIS A 260 -19.00 5.36 -6.30
C HIS A 260 -17.87 4.42 -6.79
N GLY A 261 -17.59 3.38 -6.00
CA GLY A 261 -16.68 2.30 -6.35
C GLY A 261 -15.22 2.77 -6.52
N LYS A 262 -14.55 2.34 -7.60
CA LYS A 262 -13.11 2.59 -7.80
C LYS A 262 -12.70 4.06 -7.88
N GLU A 263 -13.64 4.95 -8.17
CA GLU A 263 -13.42 6.40 -8.30
C GLU A 263 -13.50 7.14 -6.97
N THR A 264 -14.13 6.56 -5.95
CA THR A 264 -14.32 7.17 -4.62
C THR A 264 -12.98 7.57 -3.98
N THR A 265 -12.05 6.65 -3.83
CA THR A 265 -10.76 6.92 -3.17
C THR A 265 -9.93 8.01 -3.89
N PRO A 266 -9.70 7.96 -5.22
CA PRO A 266 -8.99 9.03 -5.92
C PRO A 266 -9.65 10.40 -5.75
N PHE A 267 -10.96 10.47 -5.87
CA PHE A 267 -11.72 11.70 -5.66
C PHE A 267 -11.51 12.26 -4.25
N LEU A 268 -11.72 11.43 -3.22
CA LEU A 268 -11.61 11.86 -1.82
C LEU A 268 -10.20 12.35 -1.49
N LEU A 269 -9.16 11.64 -1.92
CA LEU A 269 -7.77 12.05 -1.66
C LEU A 269 -7.43 13.38 -2.36
N ALA A 270 -7.85 13.55 -3.62
CA ALA A 270 -7.66 14.81 -4.35
C ALA A 270 -8.41 15.97 -3.67
N ARG A 271 -9.66 15.74 -3.25
CA ARG A 271 -10.48 16.77 -2.62
C ARG A 271 -9.95 17.16 -1.24
N VAL A 272 -9.50 16.19 -0.45
CA VAL A 272 -8.84 16.46 0.84
C VAL A 272 -7.54 17.28 0.62
N ALA A 273 -6.77 16.98 -0.41
CA ALA A 273 -5.58 17.77 -0.73
C ALA A 273 -5.91 19.23 -1.08
N GLU A 274 -6.98 19.47 -1.84
CA GLU A 274 -7.45 20.83 -2.12
C GLU A 274 -7.93 21.55 -0.86
N LEU A 275 -8.74 20.89 -0.02
CA LEU A 275 -9.30 21.46 1.22
C LEU A 275 -8.22 21.77 2.27
N THR A 276 -7.08 21.10 2.21
CA THR A 276 -5.93 21.31 3.11
C THR A 276 -4.80 22.12 2.47
N GLY A 277 -5.05 22.77 1.33
CA GLY A 277 -4.05 23.59 0.65
C GLY A 277 -2.79 22.85 0.20
N GLY A 278 -2.87 21.52 0.06
CA GLY A 278 -1.75 20.65 -0.33
C GLY A 278 -1.02 19.99 0.85
N ASP A 279 -1.29 20.37 2.09
CA ASP A 279 -0.60 19.82 3.28
C ASP A 279 -0.80 18.31 3.40
N SER A 280 -2.00 17.80 3.11
CA SER A 280 -2.26 16.35 3.15
C SER A 280 -1.47 15.58 2.09
N LEU A 281 -1.18 16.18 0.94
CA LEU A 281 -0.31 15.56 -0.07
C LEU A 281 1.14 15.49 0.41
N ALA A 282 1.64 16.58 1.02
CA ALA A 282 2.97 16.58 1.62
C ALA A 282 3.09 15.52 2.74
N SER A 283 2.10 15.42 3.61
CA SER A 283 2.00 14.38 4.64
C SER A 283 2.00 12.97 4.03
N ASN A 284 1.23 12.74 2.95
CA ASN A 284 1.19 11.45 2.25
C ASN A 284 2.58 11.04 1.72
N ILE A 285 3.32 11.94 1.13
CA ILE A 285 4.69 11.65 0.66
C ILE A 285 5.59 11.23 1.84
N ARG A 286 5.51 11.92 2.97
CA ARG A 286 6.34 11.65 4.14
C ARG A 286 6.03 10.33 4.82
N LEU A 287 4.74 9.96 4.94
CA LEU A 287 4.37 8.65 5.49
C LEU A 287 4.83 7.50 4.59
N VAL A 288 4.75 7.64 3.25
CA VAL A 288 5.25 6.63 2.32
C VAL A 288 6.76 6.43 2.47
N PHE A 289 7.52 7.51 2.59
CA PHE A 289 8.97 7.43 2.82
C PHE A 289 9.32 6.72 4.13
N ASN A 290 8.59 7.02 5.21
CA ASN A 290 8.77 6.35 6.49
C ASN A 290 8.42 4.86 6.43
N ASN A 291 7.34 4.51 5.73
CA ASN A 291 6.92 3.12 5.55
C ASN A 291 7.95 2.33 4.71
N ALA A 292 8.47 2.92 3.64
CA ALA A 292 9.51 2.31 2.81
C ALA A 292 10.80 2.01 3.61
N LYS A 293 11.20 2.93 4.49
CA LYS A 293 12.34 2.72 5.39
C LYS A 293 12.13 1.51 6.29
N ILE A 294 11.00 1.43 7.00
CA ILE A 294 10.72 0.33 7.93
C ILE A 294 10.57 -0.99 7.17
N ALA A 295 9.92 -1.00 6.01
CA ALA A 295 9.80 -2.19 5.17
C ALA A 295 11.16 -2.71 4.71
N ALA A 296 12.06 -1.84 4.26
CA ALA A 296 13.40 -2.23 3.85
C ALA A 296 14.22 -2.81 5.01
N GLN A 297 14.20 -2.15 6.18
CA GLN A 297 14.89 -2.63 7.37
C GLN A 297 14.33 -3.99 7.82
N THR A 298 13.01 -4.17 7.77
CA THR A 298 12.37 -5.46 8.09
C THR A 298 12.73 -6.54 7.07
N ALA A 299 12.85 -6.18 5.78
CA ALA A 299 13.31 -7.12 4.75
C ALA A 299 14.75 -7.59 4.99
N VAL A 300 15.63 -6.68 5.44
CA VAL A 300 17.02 -7.04 5.84
C VAL A 300 17.02 -8.02 6.99
N GLU A 301 16.24 -7.77 8.05
CA GLU A 301 16.16 -8.69 9.19
C GLU A 301 15.49 -10.03 8.84
N TYR A 302 14.53 -10.01 7.91
CA TYR A 302 13.87 -11.23 7.43
C TYR A 302 14.83 -12.16 6.65
N CYS A 303 15.84 -11.61 5.96
CA CYS A 303 16.83 -12.37 5.19
C CYS A 303 18.04 -12.89 6.01
N LYS A 304 18.15 -12.47 7.30
CA LYS A 304 19.16 -13.03 8.22
C LYS A 304 18.74 -14.42 8.73
#